data_f31ed784ee550d02b205cfa8f44a96c5
#
_entry.id   f31ed784ee550d02b205cfa8f44a96c5
#
_cell.length_a   1.000
_cell.length_b   1.000
_cell.length_c   1.000
_cell.angle_alpha   90.00
_cell.angle_beta   90.00
_cell.angle_gamma   90.00
#
_symmetry.space_group_name_H-M   'P 1'
#
loop_
_entity.id
_entity.type
_entity.pdbx_description
1 polymer ?
#
loop_
_entity_poly.entity_id
_entity_poly.type
_entity_poly.pdbx_seq_one_letter_code
_entity_poly.pdbx_strand_id
1 'polypeptide(L)'
;MQKDSLKQVLKLISTKIKKITINTNLNPPDNRFLQWLLTEFPRERLSFEISLDATPDFNHVPRAGFDQAKFKENLLLLQDKNVNFTFFAVCSVLNFFDLPNFYKWIDTHGFSSRPFKLNNPDCLDPVWIPTQFSQPILIQIQQMPEFLKPLQQSRETVDLKLKEQYNYLKQYFERTGTDVNTINAEFNQYWTWLEERFK
;
A
#
# COMPACT_ATOMS: atom_id res chain seq x y z
N MET A 1 13.53 -5.45 -23.39
CA MET A 1 14.98 -5.61 -23.23
C MET A 1 15.39 -6.00 -21.80
N GLN A 2 15.05 -5.26 -20.73
CA GLN A 2 15.45 -5.65 -19.36
C GLN A 2 14.88 -7.00 -18.87
N LYS A 3 13.63 -7.34 -19.22
CA LYS A 3 13.00 -8.61 -18.78
C LYS A 3 13.68 -9.86 -19.37
N ASP A 4 14.19 -9.79 -20.59
CA ASP A 4 14.85 -10.94 -21.23
C ASP A 4 16.24 -11.20 -20.66
N SER A 5 16.98 -10.14 -20.33
CA SER A 5 18.26 -10.26 -19.62
C SER A 5 18.08 -10.87 -18.23
N LEU A 6 17.04 -10.47 -17.50
CA LEU A 6 16.72 -11.04 -16.18
C LEU A 6 16.34 -12.53 -16.29
N LYS A 7 15.55 -12.91 -17.29
CA LYS A 7 15.23 -14.33 -17.55
C LYS A 7 16.48 -15.17 -17.79
N GLN A 8 17.43 -14.66 -18.60
CA GLN A 8 18.68 -15.35 -18.87
C GLN A 8 19.52 -15.52 -17.60
N VAL A 9 19.67 -14.45 -16.80
CA VAL A 9 20.39 -14.51 -15.52
C VAL A 9 19.75 -15.53 -14.58
N LEU A 10 18.44 -15.48 -14.40
CA LEU A 10 17.72 -16.40 -13.53
C LEU A 10 17.87 -17.85 -13.96
N LYS A 11 17.86 -18.15 -15.28
CA LYS A 11 18.13 -19.48 -15.81
C LYS A 11 19.54 -19.97 -15.52
N LEU A 12 20.55 -19.11 -15.71
CA LEU A 12 21.96 -19.47 -15.48
C LEU A 12 22.24 -19.81 -14.00
N ILE A 13 21.58 -19.14 -13.08
CA ILE A 13 21.79 -19.33 -11.64
C ILE A 13 20.75 -20.25 -10.98
N SER A 14 19.76 -20.72 -11.75
CA SER A 14 18.61 -21.50 -11.24
C SER A 14 18.99 -22.73 -10.44
N THR A 15 20.09 -23.43 -10.81
CA THR A 15 20.57 -24.62 -10.10
C THR A 15 21.23 -24.31 -8.76
N LYS A 16 21.67 -23.06 -8.55
CA LYS A 16 22.41 -22.60 -7.36
C LYS A 16 21.53 -21.87 -6.36
N ILE A 17 20.40 -21.33 -6.81
CA ILE A 17 19.49 -20.53 -5.96
C ILE A 17 18.50 -21.45 -5.25
N LYS A 18 18.42 -21.32 -3.92
CA LYS A 18 17.43 -22.05 -3.10
C LYS A 18 16.09 -21.35 -3.06
N LYS A 19 16.07 -20.01 -3.07
CA LYS A 19 14.87 -19.19 -2.97
C LYS A 19 15.00 -17.92 -3.81
N ILE A 20 13.93 -17.52 -4.48
CA ILE A 20 13.79 -16.27 -5.23
C ILE A 20 12.68 -15.47 -4.53
N THR A 21 13.02 -14.29 -4.01
CA THR A 21 12.05 -13.33 -3.49
C THR A 21 11.87 -12.21 -4.50
N ILE A 22 10.63 -11.90 -4.82
CA ILE A 22 10.26 -10.92 -5.85
C ILE A 22 9.43 -9.83 -5.20
N ASN A 23 9.98 -8.59 -5.21
CA ASN A 23 9.25 -7.41 -4.81
C ASN A 23 8.47 -6.85 -6.01
N THR A 24 7.16 -6.66 -5.86
CA THR A 24 6.28 -6.23 -6.95
C THR A 24 5.05 -5.50 -6.40
N ASN A 25 4.47 -4.61 -7.21
CA ASN A 25 3.12 -4.09 -6.95
C ASN A 25 2.02 -4.99 -7.56
N LEU A 26 2.41 -6.10 -8.17
CA LEU A 26 1.54 -7.05 -8.87
C LEU A 26 0.67 -6.42 -9.98
N ASN A 27 1.11 -5.28 -10.51
CA ASN A 27 0.39 -4.45 -11.47
C ASN A 27 1.25 -4.14 -12.73
N PRO A 28 1.92 -5.15 -13.34
CA PRO A 28 2.71 -4.93 -14.54
C PRO A 28 1.80 -4.67 -15.76
N PRO A 29 2.30 -4.02 -16.81
CA PRO A 29 1.56 -3.81 -18.05
C PRO A 29 1.07 -5.13 -18.70
N ASP A 30 1.84 -6.20 -18.54
CA ASP A 30 1.49 -7.57 -18.95
C ASP A 30 1.98 -8.60 -17.91
N ASN A 31 1.33 -9.75 -17.84
CA ASN A 31 1.64 -10.81 -16.88
C ASN A 31 2.59 -11.89 -17.42
N ARG A 32 3.15 -11.73 -18.64
CA ARG A 32 4.02 -12.75 -19.28
C ARG A 32 5.25 -13.12 -18.47
N PHE A 33 5.84 -12.15 -17.76
CA PHE A 33 6.98 -12.43 -16.90
C PHE A 33 6.56 -13.21 -15.64
N LEU A 34 5.43 -12.87 -15.04
CA LEU A 34 4.87 -13.59 -13.90
C LEU A 34 4.53 -15.04 -14.28
N GLN A 35 3.83 -15.24 -15.38
CA GLN A 35 3.50 -16.56 -15.90
C GLN A 35 4.77 -17.40 -16.18
N TRP A 36 5.79 -16.78 -16.78
CA TRP A 36 7.07 -17.43 -17.02
C TRP A 36 7.74 -17.87 -15.70
N LEU A 37 7.78 -17.01 -14.68
CA LEU A 37 8.33 -17.37 -13.36
C LEU A 37 7.60 -18.57 -12.75
N LEU A 38 6.27 -18.55 -12.80
CA LEU A 38 5.40 -19.59 -12.25
C LEU A 38 5.50 -20.92 -13.01
N THR A 39 5.99 -20.91 -14.25
CA THR A 39 6.21 -22.09 -15.07
C THR A 39 7.64 -22.64 -14.93
N GLU A 40 8.63 -21.74 -14.87
CA GLU A 40 10.05 -22.10 -14.88
C GLU A 40 10.56 -22.57 -13.52
N PHE A 41 10.00 -22.04 -12.42
CA PHE A 41 10.49 -22.32 -11.07
C PHE A 41 9.45 -23.06 -10.22
N PRO A 42 9.88 -24.06 -9.42
CA PRO A 42 9.02 -24.68 -8.42
C PRO A 42 8.49 -23.64 -7.43
N ARG A 43 7.20 -23.74 -7.06
CA ARG A 43 6.55 -22.80 -6.15
C ARG A 43 7.26 -22.63 -4.81
N GLU A 44 7.90 -23.70 -4.31
CA GLU A 44 8.62 -23.71 -3.04
C GLU A 44 9.86 -22.79 -3.06
N ARG A 45 10.35 -22.46 -4.25
CA ARG A 45 11.47 -21.53 -4.45
C ARG A 45 11.02 -20.08 -4.65
N LEU A 46 9.73 -19.85 -4.90
CA LEU A 46 9.19 -18.53 -5.16
C LEU A 46 8.56 -17.94 -3.90
N SER A 47 8.81 -16.66 -3.66
CA SER A 47 8.15 -15.86 -2.63
C SER A 47 7.92 -14.46 -3.17
N PHE A 48 6.73 -13.91 -2.97
CA PHE A 48 6.41 -12.57 -3.42
C PHE A 48 6.19 -11.63 -2.24
N GLU A 49 6.81 -10.47 -2.32
CA GLU A 49 6.57 -9.33 -1.45
C GLU A 49 5.76 -8.31 -2.25
N ILE A 50 4.46 -8.25 -1.97
CA ILE A 50 3.52 -7.49 -2.78
C ILE A 50 3.26 -6.15 -2.11
N SER A 51 3.65 -5.07 -2.78
CA SER A 51 3.36 -3.72 -2.31
C SER A 51 1.89 -3.37 -2.53
N LEU A 52 1.12 -3.30 -1.43
CA LEU A 52 -0.29 -2.92 -1.42
C LEU A 52 -0.56 -2.09 -0.16
N ASP A 53 -0.86 -0.80 -0.32
CA ASP A 53 -0.93 0.14 0.81
C ASP A 53 -2.35 0.30 1.36
N ALA A 54 -3.37 -0.13 0.62
CA ALA A 54 -4.78 -0.04 0.96
C ALA A 54 -5.54 -1.24 0.40
N THR A 55 -6.85 -1.34 0.64
CA THR A 55 -7.68 -2.31 -0.07
C THR A 55 -7.50 -2.20 -1.59
N PRO A 56 -7.63 -3.29 -2.37
CA PRO A 56 -7.48 -3.20 -3.82
C PRO A 56 -8.36 -2.13 -4.47
N ASP A 57 -9.54 -1.89 -3.91
CA ASP A 57 -10.49 -0.89 -4.43
C ASP A 57 -10.02 0.55 -4.15
N PHE A 58 -9.31 0.76 -3.06
CA PHE A 58 -8.81 2.07 -2.62
C PHE A 58 -7.34 2.33 -3.00
N ASN A 59 -6.58 1.31 -3.38
CA ASN A 59 -5.13 1.40 -3.57
C ASN A 59 -4.69 2.35 -4.71
N HIS A 60 -5.63 2.77 -5.58
CA HIS A 60 -5.37 3.80 -6.60
C HIS A 60 -5.09 5.19 -5.98
N VAL A 61 -5.54 5.44 -4.74
CA VAL A 61 -5.29 6.69 -4.02
C VAL A 61 -3.83 6.80 -3.60
N PRO A 62 -3.25 5.89 -2.82
CA PRO A 62 -1.83 5.95 -2.46
C PRO A 62 -0.89 5.60 -3.62
N ARG A 63 -1.37 4.89 -4.65
CA ARG A 63 -0.59 4.42 -5.80
C ARG A 63 -1.24 4.82 -7.12
N ALA A 64 -0.95 6.03 -7.56
CA ALA A 64 -1.45 6.53 -8.86
C ALA A 64 -1.11 5.55 -10.00
N GLY A 65 -2.10 5.27 -10.86
CA GLY A 65 -1.96 4.31 -11.96
C GLY A 65 -2.14 2.84 -11.56
N PHE A 66 -2.58 2.55 -10.34
CA PHE A 66 -2.93 1.19 -9.94
C PHE A 66 -4.17 0.69 -10.71
N ASP A 67 -4.04 -0.45 -11.36
CA ASP A 67 -5.11 -1.14 -12.08
C ASP A 67 -5.59 -2.34 -11.24
N GLN A 68 -6.73 -2.16 -10.61
CA GLN A 68 -7.33 -3.15 -9.72
C GLN A 68 -7.62 -4.49 -10.43
N ALA A 69 -8.08 -4.44 -11.70
CA ALA A 69 -8.42 -5.65 -12.44
C ALA A 69 -7.18 -6.51 -12.69
N LYS A 70 -6.08 -5.88 -13.15
CA LYS A 70 -4.79 -6.56 -13.31
C LYS A 70 -4.23 -7.10 -12.01
N PHE A 71 -4.33 -6.32 -10.94
CA PHE A 71 -3.90 -6.77 -9.63
C PHE A 71 -4.65 -8.03 -9.21
N LYS A 72 -6.00 -8.03 -9.29
CA LYS A 72 -6.84 -9.19 -8.93
C LYS A 72 -6.52 -10.41 -9.81
N GLU A 73 -6.35 -10.23 -11.12
CA GLU A 73 -5.96 -11.30 -12.04
C GLU A 73 -4.62 -11.93 -11.62
N ASN A 74 -3.61 -11.10 -11.37
CA ASN A 74 -2.28 -11.59 -11.02
C ASN A 74 -2.24 -12.21 -9.61
N LEU A 75 -3.04 -11.70 -8.66
CA LEU A 75 -3.19 -12.30 -7.33
C LEU A 75 -3.78 -13.71 -7.42
N LEU A 76 -4.84 -13.89 -8.24
CA LEU A 76 -5.44 -15.20 -8.50
C LEU A 76 -4.42 -16.19 -9.08
N LEU A 77 -3.55 -15.75 -10.00
CA LEU A 77 -2.48 -16.61 -10.53
C LEU A 77 -1.54 -17.11 -9.43
N LEU A 78 -1.18 -16.27 -8.44
CA LEU A 78 -0.34 -16.71 -7.32
C LEU A 78 -1.08 -17.70 -6.41
N GLN A 79 -2.36 -17.45 -6.13
CA GLN A 79 -3.21 -18.32 -5.31
C GLN A 79 -3.42 -19.68 -5.97
N ASP A 80 -3.77 -19.73 -7.25
CA ASP A 80 -3.99 -20.97 -8.03
C ASP A 80 -2.71 -21.84 -8.07
N LYS A 81 -1.54 -21.22 -8.10
CA LYS A 81 -0.25 -21.91 -8.05
C LYS A 81 0.22 -22.19 -6.62
N ASN A 82 -0.54 -21.78 -5.63
CA ASN A 82 -0.22 -21.93 -4.20
C ASN A 82 1.21 -21.45 -3.86
N VAL A 83 1.56 -20.27 -4.36
CA VAL A 83 2.87 -19.63 -4.14
C VAL A 83 2.80 -18.75 -2.91
N ASN A 84 3.86 -18.74 -2.10
CA ASN A 84 3.96 -17.89 -0.93
C ASN A 84 4.04 -16.41 -1.29
N PHE A 85 3.21 -15.59 -0.66
CA PHE A 85 3.31 -14.14 -0.76
C PHE A 85 2.94 -13.44 0.56
N THR A 86 3.42 -12.22 0.71
CA THR A 86 3.12 -11.34 1.85
C THR A 86 2.88 -9.93 1.33
N PHE A 87 1.85 -9.26 1.84
CA PHE A 87 1.60 -7.86 1.52
C PHE A 87 2.49 -6.95 2.35
N PHE A 88 3.09 -5.97 1.70
CA PHE A 88 3.88 -4.91 2.31
C PHE A 88 3.13 -3.60 2.13
N ALA A 89 2.67 -3.02 3.23
CA ALA A 89 1.86 -1.82 3.25
C ALA A 89 2.63 -0.67 3.91
N VAL A 90 2.84 0.41 3.17
CA VAL A 90 3.40 1.65 3.73
C VAL A 90 2.25 2.51 4.23
N CYS A 91 2.22 2.77 5.54
CA CYS A 91 1.21 3.61 6.15
C CYS A 91 1.55 5.10 5.96
N SER A 92 0.65 5.83 5.36
CA SER A 92 0.72 7.27 5.11
C SER A 92 -0.66 7.91 5.29
N VAL A 93 -0.75 9.23 5.31
CA VAL A 93 -2.05 9.93 5.33
C VAL A 93 -2.95 9.54 4.16
N LEU A 94 -2.38 9.16 3.00
CA LEU A 94 -3.13 8.78 1.79
C LEU A 94 -3.95 7.49 1.94
N ASN A 95 -3.54 6.60 2.85
CA ASN A 95 -4.22 5.32 3.08
C ASN A 95 -4.65 5.12 4.54
N PHE A 96 -4.32 6.03 5.44
CA PHE A 96 -4.62 5.91 6.86
C PHE A 96 -6.11 5.64 7.13
N PHE A 97 -6.98 6.34 6.43
CA PHE A 97 -8.44 6.25 6.59
C PHE A 97 -9.05 4.97 6.01
N ASP A 98 -8.29 4.20 5.21
CA ASP A 98 -8.71 2.88 4.71
C ASP A 98 -8.07 1.71 5.50
N LEU A 99 -7.17 1.97 6.44
CA LEU A 99 -6.49 0.91 7.19
C LEU A 99 -7.43 -0.10 7.86
N PRO A 100 -8.57 0.30 8.49
CA PRO A 100 -9.50 -0.68 9.06
C PRO A 100 -10.04 -1.65 8.01
N ASN A 101 -10.41 -1.14 6.83
CA ASN A 101 -10.89 -1.97 5.71
C ASN A 101 -9.78 -2.87 5.17
N PHE A 102 -8.56 -2.34 5.06
CA PHE A 102 -7.38 -3.09 4.60
C PHE A 102 -7.09 -4.28 5.53
N TYR A 103 -7.00 -4.05 6.85
CA TYR A 103 -6.76 -5.15 7.79
C TYR A 103 -7.90 -6.16 7.81
N LYS A 104 -9.15 -5.70 7.78
CA LYS A 104 -10.31 -6.59 7.65
C LYS A 104 -10.24 -7.42 6.37
N TRP A 105 -9.82 -6.83 5.25
CA TRP A 105 -9.64 -7.55 3.99
C TRP A 105 -8.53 -8.59 4.09
N ILE A 106 -7.37 -8.26 4.68
CA ILE A 106 -6.26 -9.18 4.94
C ILE A 106 -6.74 -10.38 5.76
N ASP A 107 -7.41 -10.12 6.89
CA ASP A 107 -7.89 -11.16 7.81
C ASP A 107 -8.96 -12.06 7.18
N THR A 108 -9.90 -11.46 6.45
CA THR A 108 -10.99 -12.20 5.78
C THR A 108 -10.47 -13.20 4.74
N HIS A 109 -9.35 -12.85 4.08
CA HIS A 109 -8.75 -13.72 3.06
C HIS A 109 -7.62 -14.61 3.62
N GLY A 110 -7.31 -14.53 4.90
CA GLY A 110 -6.22 -15.30 5.52
C GLY A 110 -4.84 -14.91 5.00
N PHE A 111 -4.66 -13.66 4.55
CA PHE A 111 -3.39 -13.19 4.01
C PHE A 111 -2.43 -12.74 5.12
N SER A 112 -1.13 -12.75 4.80
CA SER A 112 -0.11 -12.14 5.65
C SER A 112 0.19 -10.73 5.19
N SER A 113 0.34 -9.79 6.14
CA SER A 113 0.79 -8.44 5.85
C SER A 113 1.90 -7.98 6.77
N ARG A 114 2.76 -7.10 6.27
CA ARG A 114 3.81 -6.41 7.03
C ARG A 114 3.64 -4.90 6.81
N PRO A 115 3.05 -4.20 7.78
CA PRO A 115 2.92 -2.76 7.69
C PRO A 115 4.24 -2.06 8.05
N PHE A 116 4.52 -0.95 7.37
CA PHE A 116 5.66 -0.10 7.59
C PHE A 116 5.25 1.35 7.79
N LYS A 117 5.98 2.05 8.63
CA LYS A 117 5.86 3.49 8.74
C LYS A 117 6.49 4.16 7.51
N LEU A 118 5.82 5.17 6.95
CA LEU A 118 6.43 6.05 5.95
C LEU A 118 7.50 6.92 6.60
N ASN A 119 8.70 6.90 6.06
CA ASN A 119 9.82 7.70 6.58
C ASN A 119 10.05 9.00 5.79
N ASN A 120 9.60 9.06 4.53
CA ASN A 120 9.79 10.23 3.66
C ASN A 120 8.73 10.24 2.55
N PRO A 121 8.03 11.36 2.29
CA PRO A 121 8.17 12.64 3.01
C PRO A 121 7.49 12.61 4.38
N ASP A 122 8.10 13.23 5.37
CA ASP A 122 7.64 13.27 6.77
C ASP A 122 6.23 13.87 6.91
N CYS A 123 5.86 14.84 6.07
CA CYS A 123 4.53 15.44 6.10
C CYS A 123 3.39 14.45 5.81
N LEU A 124 3.67 13.29 5.21
CA LEU A 124 2.68 12.23 4.99
C LEU A 124 2.59 11.21 6.13
N ASP A 125 3.41 11.35 7.17
CA ASP A 125 3.29 10.50 8.37
C ASP A 125 1.91 10.72 9.02
N PRO A 126 1.13 9.66 9.25
CA PRO A 126 -0.15 9.77 9.96
C PRO A 126 -0.04 10.36 11.36
N VAL A 127 1.19 10.42 11.91
CA VAL A 127 1.46 11.05 13.20
C VAL A 127 0.99 12.51 13.26
N TRP A 128 0.89 13.20 12.15
CA TRP A 128 0.44 14.59 12.06
C TRP A 128 -1.09 14.73 11.96
N ILE A 129 -1.83 13.63 11.77
CA ILE A 129 -3.30 13.68 11.75
C ILE A 129 -3.80 14.01 13.15
N PRO A 130 -4.61 15.08 13.33
CA PRO A 130 -5.17 15.44 14.63
C PRO A 130 -5.96 14.30 15.26
N THR A 131 -5.92 14.20 16.59
CA THR A 131 -6.54 13.11 17.36
C THR A 131 -8.02 12.93 17.04
N GLN A 132 -8.76 14.02 16.81
CA GLN A 132 -10.18 13.97 16.46
C GLN A 132 -10.48 13.19 15.18
N PHE A 133 -9.53 13.13 14.22
CA PHE A 133 -9.66 12.37 12.99
C PHE A 133 -8.98 11.00 13.08
N SER A 134 -7.87 10.88 13.82
CA SER A 134 -7.15 9.60 13.91
C SER A 134 -7.82 8.60 14.86
N GLN A 135 -8.38 9.06 15.99
CA GLN A 135 -8.96 8.18 16.99
C GLN A 135 -10.09 7.29 16.48
N PRO A 136 -11.10 7.82 15.72
CA PRO A 136 -12.18 6.97 15.19
C PRO A 136 -11.69 5.86 14.27
N ILE A 137 -10.55 6.07 13.59
CA ILE A 137 -9.93 5.08 12.70
C ILE A 137 -9.19 4.02 13.53
N LEU A 138 -8.39 4.46 14.50
CA LEU A 138 -7.54 3.56 15.30
C LEU A 138 -8.34 2.57 16.14
N ILE A 139 -9.49 2.98 16.69
CA ILE A 139 -10.35 2.06 17.48
C ILE A 139 -10.95 0.93 16.65
N GLN A 140 -10.98 1.04 15.32
CA GLN A 140 -11.48 0.01 14.42
C GLN A 140 -10.42 -1.03 14.06
N ILE A 141 -9.13 -0.79 14.37
CA ILE A 141 -8.03 -1.70 14.04
C ILE A 141 -7.82 -2.67 15.20
N GLN A 142 -8.20 -3.94 15.02
CA GLN A 142 -8.11 -4.97 16.07
C GLN A 142 -6.66 -5.31 16.44
N GLN A 143 -5.79 -5.47 15.44
CA GLN A 143 -4.36 -5.77 15.61
C GLN A 143 -3.51 -4.59 15.16
N MET A 144 -3.42 -3.58 16.02
CA MET A 144 -2.74 -2.35 15.70
C MET A 144 -1.22 -2.52 15.66
N PRO A 145 -0.56 -2.15 14.54
CA PRO A 145 0.90 -2.10 14.47
C PRO A 145 1.49 -1.17 15.53
N GLU A 146 2.64 -1.55 16.09
CA GLU A 146 3.33 -0.79 17.14
C GLU A 146 3.56 0.68 16.78
N PHE A 147 3.94 0.96 15.54
CA PHE A 147 4.22 2.35 15.11
C PHE A 147 2.96 3.24 15.03
N LEU A 148 1.75 2.67 15.08
CA LEU A 148 0.50 3.42 15.16
C LEU A 148 0.05 3.70 16.61
N LYS A 149 0.59 2.97 17.60
CA LYS A 149 0.22 3.17 19.01
C LYS A 149 0.43 4.60 19.52
N PRO A 150 1.49 5.33 19.14
CA PRO A 150 1.65 6.73 19.53
C PRO A 150 0.50 7.63 19.05
N LEU A 151 -0.22 7.25 17.98
CA LEU A 151 -1.36 7.98 17.46
C LEU A 151 -2.59 7.94 18.38
N GLN A 152 -2.66 6.99 19.33
CA GLN A 152 -3.74 6.89 20.31
C GLN A 152 -3.65 7.97 21.41
N GLN A 153 -2.48 8.57 21.60
CA GLN A 153 -2.28 9.61 22.60
C GLN A 153 -2.67 10.98 22.04
N SER A 154 -3.31 11.81 22.87
CA SER A 154 -3.57 13.21 22.50
C SER A 154 -2.25 13.94 22.28
N ARG A 155 -2.18 14.73 21.22
CA ARG A 155 -0.98 15.46 20.81
C ARG A 155 -1.33 16.87 20.40
N GLU A 156 -0.38 17.78 20.67
CA GLU A 156 -0.42 19.10 20.06
C GLU A 156 -0.18 18.96 18.55
N THR A 157 -1.06 19.56 17.77
CA THR A 157 -0.90 19.61 16.32
C THR A 157 0.09 20.72 15.96
N VAL A 158 1.08 20.37 15.16
CA VAL A 158 2.07 21.34 14.67
C VAL A 158 1.55 21.92 13.36
N ASP A 159 1.05 23.15 13.40
CA ASP A 159 0.45 23.83 12.23
C ASP A 159 1.35 23.84 11.01
N LEU A 160 2.66 23.95 11.21
CA LEU A 160 3.62 23.88 10.11
C LEU A 160 3.56 22.53 9.37
N LYS A 161 3.50 21.43 10.11
CA LYS A 161 3.42 20.08 9.52
C LYS A 161 2.09 19.82 8.84
N LEU A 162 1.00 20.31 9.38
CA LEU A 162 -0.31 20.23 8.75
C LEU A 162 -0.37 21.05 7.46
N LYS A 163 0.25 22.23 7.44
CA LYS A 163 0.36 23.05 6.23
C LYS A 163 1.22 22.39 5.15
N GLU A 164 2.34 21.78 5.52
CA GLU A 164 3.16 20.98 4.60
C GLU A 164 2.35 19.80 4.04
N GLN A 165 1.60 19.10 4.89
CA GLN A 165 0.73 18.00 4.50
C GLN A 165 -0.38 18.46 3.52
N TYR A 166 -1.08 19.54 3.83
CA TYR A 166 -2.09 20.13 2.94
C TYR A 166 -1.51 20.46 1.56
N ASN A 167 -0.38 21.18 1.53
CA ASN A 167 0.27 21.56 0.26
C ASN A 167 0.68 20.33 -0.56
N TYR A 168 1.23 19.31 0.11
CA TYR A 168 1.62 18.07 -0.56
C TYR A 168 0.41 17.34 -1.15
N LEU A 169 -0.65 17.14 -0.35
CA LEU A 169 -1.86 16.45 -0.77
C LEU A 169 -2.53 17.17 -1.93
N LYS A 170 -2.62 18.50 -1.87
CA LYS A 170 -3.15 19.33 -2.97
C LYS A 170 -2.40 19.09 -4.27
N GLN A 171 -1.06 19.22 -4.26
CA GLN A 171 -0.22 18.96 -5.43
C GLN A 171 -0.32 17.50 -5.90
N TYR A 172 -0.42 16.55 -4.97
CA TYR A 172 -0.58 15.15 -5.29
C TYR A 172 -1.87 14.89 -6.07
N PHE A 173 -3.01 15.38 -5.60
CA PHE A 173 -4.31 15.20 -6.25
C PHE A 173 -4.39 15.93 -7.60
N GLU A 174 -3.87 17.14 -7.69
CA GLU A 174 -3.77 17.88 -8.97
C GLU A 174 -2.94 17.09 -10.00
N ARG A 175 -1.79 16.55 -9.61
CA ARG A 175 -0.90 15.79 -10.50
C ARG A 175 -1.46 14.43 -10.90
N THR A 176 -2.15 13.75 -10.01
CA THR A 176 -2.68 12.41 -10.26
C THR A 176 -4.05 12.42 -10.90
N GLY A 177 -4.75 13.56 -10.87
CA GLY A 177 -6.15 13.67 -11.29
C GLY A 177 -7.12 12.95 -10.34
N THR A 178 -6.72 12.65 -9.12
CA THR A 178 -7.57 12.01 -8.13
C THR A 178 -8.63 13.01 -7.65
N ASP A 179 -9.90 12.68 -7.84
CA ASP A 179 -11.00 13.45 -7.25
C ASP A 179 -11.12 13.11 -5.76
N VAL A 180 -10.80 14.09 -4.92
CA VAL A 180 -10.86 13.94 -3.45
C VAL A 180 -12.25 13.51 -2.98
N ASN A 181 -13.32 13.94 -3.66
CA ASN A 181 -14.70 13.59 -3.29
C ASN A 181 -15.01 12.10 -3.50
N THR A 182 -14.20 11.38 -4.26
CA THR A 182 -14.33 9.94 -4.47
C THR A 182 -13.59 9.10 -3.42
N ILE A 183 -12.81 9.75 -2.56
CA ILE A 183 -12.15 9.12 -1.40
C ILE A 183 -13.23 8.89 -0.32
N ASN A 184 -12.91 8.09 0.70
CA ASN A 184 -13.88 7.79 1.76
C ASN A 184 -14.29 9.04 2.58
N ALA A 185 -15.43 8.93 3.28
CA ALA A 185 -16.03 10.04 4.00
C ALA A 185 -15.13 10.62 5.10
N GLU A 186 -14.38 9.77 5.79
CA GLU A 186 -13.48 10.15 6.87
C GLU A 186 -12.29 10.98 6.35
N PHE A 187 -11.72 10.58 5.21
CA PHE A 187 -10.70 11.38 4.56
C PHE A 187 -11.26 12.72 4.08
N ASN A 188 -12.47 12.74 3.51
CA ASN A 188 -13.10 13.96 3.03
C ASN A 188 -13.35 14.97 4.15
N GLN A 189 -13.77 14.50 5.33
CA GLN A 189 -13.90 15.37 6.51
C GLN A 189 -12.54 15.97 6.91
N TYR A 190 -11.51 15.16 6.93
CA TYR A 190 -10.16 15.62 7.23
C TYR A 190 -9.64 16.61 6.17
N TRP A 191 -9.85 16.32 4.90
CA TRP A 191 -9.46 17.21 3.80
C TRP A 191 -10.16 18.56 3.86
N THR A 192 -11.49 18.58 4.06
CA THR A 192 -12.27 19.80 4.20
C THR A 192 -11.76 20.65 5.37
N TRP A 193 -11.45 20.02 6.50
CA TRP A 193 -10.88 20.73 7.65
C TRP A 193 -9.50 21.35 7.34
N LEU A 194 -8.64 20.64 6.57
CA LEU A 194 -7.36 21.20 6.11
C LEU A 194 -7.58 22.39 5.17
N GLU A 195 -8.52 22.29 4.24
CA GLU A 195 -8.85 23.39 3.31
C GLU A 195 -9.35 24.64 4.05
N GLU A 196 -10.24 24.50 5.02
CA GLU A 196 -10.74 25.60 5.83
C GLU A 196 -9.64 26.30 6.64
N ARG A 197 -8.60 25.54 7.05
CA ARG A 197 -7.51 26.04 7.88
C ARG A 197 -6.39 26.71 7.08
N PHE A 198 -6.08 26.23 5.88
CA PHE A 198 -4.87 26.61 5.14
C PHE A 198 -5.12 27.19 3.74
N LYS A 199 -6.35 27.27 3.26
CA LYS A 199 -6.76 27.94 2.01
C LYS A 199 -6.94 29.42 2.24
#